data_ef3d11d1d8d4c848f6aa0956fe09309c
#
_entry.id   ef3d11d1d8d4c848f6aa0956fe09309c
#
_cell.length_a   1.000
_cell.length_b   1.000
_cell.length_c   1.000
_cell.angle_alpha   90.00
_cell.angle_beta   90.00
_cell.angle_gamma   90.00
#
_symmetry.space_group_name_H-M   'P 1'
#
loop_
_entity.id
_entity.type
_entity.pdbx_description
1 polymer ?
#
loop_
_entity_poly.entity_id
_entity_poly.type
_entity_poly.pdbx_seq_one_letter_code
_entity_poly.pdbx_strand_id
1 'polypeptide(L)'
;MSTPVIAIVGRPNVGKSTIFNRVVGERISIVEDIAGVTRDRIYSEGEWLGHQFHIIDTGGIDITDEPFMSNIRMQAEIAMEEADVIIFLTSVKEGVTSTDEHIAKILYRTNKPVLLAVNKVDNPELRSDIFDFYALGFGEPFPISGSHGLGLGDLLDAAVRAFPEHDDQEDDTDVIRFSFIGRPNVGKSSLVNAMLGEERVIVSNVAGTTRDAIDTSFTDEEGTIFKMIDTAGIRKKGRVFESTEKYSVLRALRAIERSDIVCVVLNAEEGIQEQDKKIAGYAHEAGKGVIILVNKWDTLEKDNSTFKEFEQNIRKEFLYLSYAPILFVSAKTKQRLVKIAPLLKEIHEVRSKRISSSILNDVLMDAIAMNPTPTDKGNRLKIYYMTQVAIQPPTFVVFVNDVELMHFSYERFLENRIRSAFGFEGTPIHMIVRQRK
;
A
#
# COMPACT_ATOMS: atom_id res chain seq x y z
N MET A 1 11.84 2.99 1.59
CA MET A 1 11.77 2.93 3.08
C MET A 1 10.35 2.51 3.42
N SER A 2 10.13 1.44 4.19
CA SER A 2 8.77 1.09 4.63
C SER A 2 8.44 1.93 5.86
N THR A 3 7.36 2.69 5.81
CA THR A 3 6.85 3.49 6.92
C THR A 3 6.44 2.54 8.06
N PRO A 4 6.90 2.76 9.33
CA PRO A 4 6.53 1.91 10.46
C PRO A 4 5.02 1.86 10.68
N VAL A 5 4.53 0.75 11.20
CA VAL A 5 3.09 0.51 11.41
C VAL A 5 2.78 0.34 12.89
N ILE A 6 1.83 1.12 13.41
CA ILE A 6 1.27 0.98 14.76
C ILE A 6 -0.12 0.36 14.65
N ALA A 7 -0.40 -0.72 15.39
CA ALA A 7 -1.76 -1.25 15.51
C ALA A 7 -2.33 -1.03 16.91
N ILE A 8 -3.60 -0.62 16.97
CA ILE A 8 -4.33 -0.49 18.24
C ILE A 8 -5.20 -1.72 18.44
N VAL A 9 -4.95 -2.46 19.51
CA VAL A 9 -5.69 -3.67 19.91
C VAL A 9 -6.35 -3.46 21.26
N GLY A 10 -7.51 -4.01 21.48
CA GLY A 10 -8.23 -3.97 22.74
C GLY A 10 -9.68 -4.37 22.55
N ARG A 11 -10.36 -4.68 23.66
CA ARG A 11 -11.79 -5.01 23.65
C ARG A 11 -12.66 -3.86 23.13
N PRO A 12 -13.90 -4.10 22.73
CA PRO A 12 -14.83 -3.02 22.35
C PRO A 12 -15.00 -1.98 23.44
N ASN A 13 -15.29 -0.74 23.06
CA ASN A 13 -15.60 0.40 23.93
C ASN A 13 -14.46 0.92 24.83
N VAL A 14 -13.22 0.43 24.68
CA VAL A 14 -12.04 1.01 25.37
C VAL A 14 -11.59 2.33 24.76
N GLY A 15 -12.10 2.71 23.59
CA GLY A 15 -11.82 3.98 22.93
C GLY A 15 -10.78 3.90 21.81
N LYS A 16 -10.63 2.74 21.15
CA LYS A 16 -9.69 2.55 20.03
C LYS A 16 -9.86 3.61 18.93
N SER A 17 -11.06 3.74 18.41
CA SER A 17 -11.36 4.73 17.35
C SER A 17 -11.21 6.19 17.81
N THR A 18 -11.39 6.48 19.10
CA THR A 18 -11.11 7.81 19.64
C THR A 18 -9.63 8.14 19.61
N ILE A 19 -8.78 7.18 20.02
CA ILE A 19 -7.32 7.33 19.97
C ILE A 19 -6.86 7.40 18.51
N PHE A 20 -7.33 6.49 17.65
CA PHE A 20 -7.05 6.49 16.23
C PHE A 20 -7.34 7.85 15.57
N ASN A 21 -8.56 8.36 15.73
CA ASN A 21 -8.96 9.64 15.15
C ASN A 21 -8.13 10.82 15.68
N ARG A 22 -7.69 10.76 16.93
CA ARG A 22 -6.86 11.81 17.51
C ARG A 22 -5.40 11.76 17.06
N VAL A 23 -4.84 10.57 16.86
CA VAL A 23 -3.48 10.38 16.34
C VAL A 23 -3.39 10.78 14.86
N VAL A 24 -4.40 10.42 14.07
CA VAL A 24 -4.49 10.82 12.66
C VAL A 24 -4.65 12.35 12.53
N GLY A 25 -5.21 13.02 13.55
CA GLY A 25 -5.33 14.47 13.63
C GLY A 25 -6.33 15.06 12.62
N GLU A 26 -6.53 16.39 12.69
CA GLU A 26 -7.37 17.17 11.75
C GLU A 26 -6.71 17.36 10.35
N ARG A 27 -5.56 16.77 10.10
CA ARG A 27 -4.91 16.77 8.78
C ARG A 27 -5.39 15.58 7.94
N ILE A 28 -6.67 15.58 7.60
CA ILE A 28 -7.13 14.93 6.38
C ILE A 28 -6.53 15.77 5.25
N SER A 29 -5.38 15.37 4.73
CA SER A 29 -4.91 15.90 3.46
C SER A 29 -6.03 15.63 2.44
N ILE A 30 -6.51 16.69 1.83
CA ILE A 30 -7.45 16.66 0.72
C ILE A 30 -6.74 15.88 -0.40
N VAL A 31 -6.97 14.58 -0.47
CA VAL A 31 -6.66 13.78 -1.64
C VAL A 31 -7.93 13.81 -2.46
N GLU A 32 -7.81 14.31 -3.69
CA GLU A 32 -8.90 14.39 -4.66
C GLU A 32 -9.65 13.07 -4.74
N ASP A 33 -10.98 13.14 -4.70
CA ASP A 33 -11.89 12.01 -4.88
C ASP A 33 -11.71 11.43 -6.29
N ILE A 34 -10.93 10.35 -6.38
CA ILE A 34 -10.96 9.52 -7.58
C ILE A 34 -12.24 8.69 -7.50
N ALA A 35 -13.15 8.92 -8.45
CA ALA A 35 -14.43 8.25 -8.50
C ALA A 35 -14.24 6.71 -8.51
N GLY A 36 -14.66 6.06 -7.44
CA GLY A 36 -14.63 4.59 -7.28
C GLY A 36 -13.74 4.07 -6.15
N VAL A 37 -12.97 4.92 -5.44
CA VAL A 37 -12.13 4.50 -4.31
C VAL A 37 -12.66 5.13 -3.02
N THR A 38 -13.41 4.36 -2.24
CA THR A 38 -13.77 4.73 -0.86
C THR A 38 -12.65 4.30 0.08
N ARG A 39 -11.96 5.24 0.75
CA ARG A 39 -11.01 4.93 1.82
C ARG A 39 -11.76 4.29 3.00
N ASP A 40 -11.50 3.01 3.22
CA ASP A 40 -11.88 2.39 4.50
C ASP A 40 -11.00 3.00 5.61
N ARG A 41 -11.63 3.55 6.67
CA ARG A 41 -11.01 4.23 7.83
C ARG A 41 -10.13 3.32 8.72
N ILE A 42 -9.66 2.20 8.22
CA ILE A 42 -8.93 1.19 9.01
C ILE A 42 -7.43 1.49 9.05
N TYR A 43 -6.92 2.17 8.02
CA TYR A 43 -5.50 2.44 7.82
C TYR A 43 -5.32 3.92 7.51
N SER A 44 -4.50 4.61 8.28
CA SER A 44 -4.25 6.05 8.07
C SER A 44 -2.80 6.40 8.37
N GLU A 45 -2.35 7.48 7.78
CA GLU A 45 -1.03 8.05 8.04
C GLU A 45 -1.07 8.90 9.30
N GLY A 46 -0.05 8.78 10.13
CA GLY A 46 0.20 9.61 11.30
C GLY A 46 1.61 10.18 11.27
N GLU A 47 1.81 11.29 11.96
CA GLU A 47 3.12 11.91 12.13
C GLU A 47 3.30 12.31 13.60
N TRP A 48 4.45 11.98 14.18
CA TRP A 48 4.82 12.40 15.52
C TRP A 48 6.31 12.76 15.58
N LEU A 49 6.63 13.98 16.02
CA LEU A 49 7.99 14.51 16.11
C LEU A 49 8.83 14.33 14.82
N GLY A 50 8.20 14.48 13.65
CA GLY A 50 8.85 14.31 12.35
C GLY A 50 8.98 12.85 11.88
N HIS A 51 8.53 11.86 12.67
CA HIS A 51 8.46 10.47 12.27
C HIS A 51 7.07 10.17 11.67
N GLN A 52 7.06 9.76 10.41
CA GLN A 52 5.85 9.29 9.75
C GLN A 52 5.63 7.81 10.05
N PHE A 53 4.38 7.42 10.27
CA PHE A 53 3.98 6.03 10.49
C PHE A 53 2.56 5.80 10.00
N HIS A 54 2.24 4.54 9.79
CA HIS A 54 0.87 4.12 9.56
C HIS A 54 0.23 3.63 10.86
N ILE A 55 -1.06 3.91 11.02
CA ILE A 55 -1.83 3.44 12.17
C ILE A 55 -3.03 2.61 11.72
N ILE A 56 -3.25 1.48 12.40
CA ILE A 56 -4.36 0.56 12.12
C ILE A 56 -5.32 0.54 13.31
N ASP A 57 -6.60 0.90 13.06
CA ASP A 57 -7.69 0.61 14.01
C ASP A 57 -8.24 -0.79 13.76
N THR A 58 -7.77 -1.77 14.54
CA THR A 58 -8.28 -3.14 14.42
C THR A 58 -9.75 -3.27 14.82
N GLY A 59 -10.30 -2.31 15.59
CA GLY A 59 -11.72 -2.26 15.98
C GLY A 59 -12.67 -1.94 14.83
N GLY A 60 -12.17 -1.30 13.77
CA GLY A 60 -12.94 -1.07 12.53
C GLY A 60 -13.09 -2.32 11.65
N ILE A 61 -12.42 -3.42 12.01
CA ILE A 61 -12.50 -4.70 11.32
C ILE A 61 -13.69 -5.48 11.90
N ASP A 62 -14.91 -5.10 11.53
CA ASP A 62 -16.12 -5.83 11.93
C ASP A 62 -16.29 -7.09 11.08
N ILE A 63 -16.32 -8.24 11.75
CA ILE A 63 -16.67 -9.52 11.16
C ILE A 63 -18.04 -9.88 11.70
N THR A 64 -19.07 -9.58 10.91
CA THR A 64 -20.47 -9.66 11.34
C THR A 64 -20.98 -11.07 11.63
N ASP A 65 -20.27 -12.12 11.20
CA ASP A 65 -20.75 -13.52 11.28
C ASP A 65 -19.97 -14.41 12.27
N GLU A 66 -19.01 -13.85 13.03
CA GLU A 66 -18.15 -14.63 13.93
C GLU A 66 -18.48 -14.37 15.41
N PRO A 67 -18.29 -15.38 16.31
CA PRO A 67 -18.44 -15.19 17.76
C PRO A 67 -17.51 -14.08 18.27
N PHE A 68 -17.95 -13.30 19.25
CA PHE A 68 -17.25 -12.18 19.86
C PHE A 68 -15.76 -12.43 20.19
N MET A 69 -15.43 -13.59 20.77
CA MET A 69 -14.06 -13.95 21.13
C MET A 69 -13.19 -14.27 19.91
N SER A 70 -13.78 -14.82 18.84
CA SER A 70 -13.12 -15.08 17.57
C SER A 70 -12.69 -13.77 16.90
N ASN A 71 -13.55 -12.75 16.96
CA ASN A 71 -13.30 -11.41 16.42
C ASN A 71 -12.12 -10.72 17.15
N ILE A 72 -12.10 -10.77 18.48
CA ILE A 72 -11.02 -10.21 19.30
C ILE A 72 -9.68 -10.92 19.00
N ARG A 73 -9.71 -12.24 18.93
CA ARG A 73 -8.52 -13.03 18.59
C ARG A 73 -7.97 -12.63 17.22
N MET A 74 -8.82 -12.50 16.21
CA MET A 74 -8.41 -12.11 14.86
C MET A 74 -7.81 -10.70 14.84
N GLN A 75 -8.40 -9.75 15.55
CA GLN A 75 -7.84 -8.39 15.68
C GLN A 75 -6.43 -8.39 16.27
N ALA A 76 -6.18 -9.21 17.32
CA ALA A 76 -4.87 -9.35 17.91
C ALA A 76 -3.87 -10.05 16.97
N GLU A 77 -4.29 -11.08 16.25
CA GLU A 77 -3.46 -11.79 15.27
C GLU A 77 -3.08 -10.88 14.09
N ILE A 78 -4.01 -10.07 13.59
CA ILE A 78 -3.73 -9.05 12.55
C ILE A 78 -2.68 -8.05 13.05
N ALA A 79 -2.84 -7.53 14.27
CA ALA A 79 -1.86 -6.62 14.85
C ALA A 79 -0.48 -7.26 14.99
N MET A 80 -0.41 -8.53 15.42
CA MET A 80 0.86 -9.26 15.53
C MET A 80 1.54 -9.51 14.18
N GLU A 81 0.77 -9.67 13.10
CA GLU A 81 1.34 -9.86 11.76
C GLU A 81 1.76 -8.53 11.13
N GLU A 82 0.89 -7.52 11.18
CA GLU A 82 1.04 -6.31 10.38
C GLU A 82 1.76 -5.15 11.07
N ALA A 83 1.70 -5.01 12.41
CA ALA A 83 2.30 -3.89 13.08
C ALA A 83 3.80 -4.09 13.38
N ASP A 84 4.55 -2.99 13.46
CA ASP A 84 5.90 -2.94 14.02
C ASP A 84 5.84 -2.67 15.53
N VAL A 85 4.83 -1.90 15.97
CA VAL A 85 4.53 -1.64 17.39
C VAL A 85 3.04 -1.84 17.63
N ILE A 86 2.68 -2.49 18.73
CA ILE A 86 1.30 -2.76 19.11
C ILE A 86 0.94 -1.91 20.34
N ILE A 87 -0.13 -1.13 20.26
CA ILE A 87 -0.73 -0.46 21.40
C ILE A 87 -1.88 -1.34 21.92
N PHE A 88 -1.67 -1.96 23.09
CA PHE A 88 -2.72 -2.70 23.78
C PHE A 88 -3.53 -1.73 24.64
N LEU A 89 -4.74 -1.42 24.19
CA LEU A 89 -5.61 -0.43 24.83
C LEU A 89 -6.64 -1.07 25.73
N THR A 90 -6.65 -0.63 26.99
CA THR A 90 -7.59 -1.02 28.06
C THR A 90 -8.33 0.21 28.58
N SER A 91 -9.20 0.05 29.60
CA SER A 91 -9.96 1.17 30.17
C SER A 91 -9.94 1.09 31.70
N VAL A 92 -9.56 2.20 32.36
CA VAL A 92 -9.53 2.27 33.82
C VAL A 92 -10.93 2.12 34.45
N LYS A 93 -12.00 2.54 33.74
CA LYS A 93 -13.38 2.53 34.28
C LYS A 93 -13.92 1.13 34.58
N GLU A 94 -13.49 0.14 33.82
CA GLU A 94 -13.95 -1.25 33.99
C GLU A 94 -12.88 -2.15 34.68
N GLY A 95 -11.70 -1.60 34.93
CA GLY A 95 -10.56 -2.37 35.46
C GLY A 95 -10.07 -3.45 34.50
N VAL A 96 -9.24 -4.35 34.99
CA VAL A 96 -8.76 -5.51 34.21
C VAL A 96 -9.88 -6.53 34.07
N THR A 97 -10.23 -6.89 32.85
CA THR A 97 -11.28 -7.87 32.55
C THR A 97 -10.69 -9.19 32.04
N SER A 98 -11.48 -10.27 32.12
CA SER A 98 -11.09 -11.56 31.54
C SER A 98 -10.82 -11.49 30.04
N THR A 99 -11.46 -10.56 29.33
CA THR A 99 -11.19 -10.29 27.90
C THR A 99 -9.80 -9.67 27.72
N ASP A 100 -9.42 -8.70 28.57
CA ASP A 100 -8.08 -8.10 28.53
C ASP A 100 -7.00 -9.15 28.80
N GLU A 101 -7.20 -10.04 29.79
CA GLU A 101 -6.31 -11.17 30.05
C GLU A 101 -6.20 -12.13 28.86
N HIS A 102 -7.32 -12.36 28.15
CA HIS A 102 -7.32 -13.21 26.96
C HIS A 102 -6.51 -12.59 25.82
N ILE A 103 -6.70 -11.30 25.56
CA ILE A 103 -5.90 -10.54 24.59
C ILE A 103 -4.42 -10.58 24.98
N ALA A 104 -4.11 -10.33 26.25
CA ALA A 104 -2.74 -10.40 26.76
C ALA A 104 -2.07 -11.75 26.46
N LYS A 105 -2.76 -12.86 26.70
CA LYS A 105 -2.25 -14.22 26.39
C LYS A 105 -1.98 -14.43 24.90
N ILE A 106 -2.73 -13.79 24.02
CA ILE A 106 -2.48 -13.84 22.57
C ILE A 106 -1.24 -13.01 22.26
N LEU A 107 -1.15 -11.78 22.76
CA LEU A 107 -0.06 -10.85 22.49
C LEU A 107 1.29 -11.30 23.06
N TYR A 108 1.34 -12.15 24.08
CA TYR A 108 2.58 -12.77 24.58
C TYR A 108 3.30 -13.64 23.53
N ARG A 109 2.63 -14.01 22.46
CA ARG A 109 3.21 -14.86 21.39
C ARG A 109 4.01 -14.06 20.38
N THR A 110 3.93 -12.72 20.41
CA THR A 110 4.70 -11.87 19.50
C THR A 110 6.03 -11.46 20.14
N ASN A 111 7.03 -11.28 19.27
CA ASN A 111 8.31 -10.66 19.65
C ASN A 111 8.32 -9.14 19.40
N LYS A 112 7.21 -8.59 18.92
CA LYS A 112 7.07 -7.14 18.63
C LYS A 112 6.83 -6.37 19.93
N PRO A 113 7.26 -5.10 20.00
CA PRO A 113 6.97 -4.25 21.15
C PRO A 113 5.46 -4.08 21.35
N VAL A 114 5.00 -4.34 22.58
CA VAL A 114 3.60 -4.11 22.99
C VAL A 114 3.59 -3.05 24.08
N LEU A 115 2.94 -1.92 23.83
CA LEU A 115 2.77 -0.82 24.77
C LEU A 115 1.38 -0.89 25.39
N LEU A 116 1.30 -1.09 26.69
CA LEU A 116 0.03 -1.14 27.42
C LEU A 116 -0.47 0.28 27.70
N ALA A 117 -1.60 0.67 27.15
CA ALA A 117 -2.23 1.96 27.39
C ALA A 117 -3.55 1.79 28.15
N VAL A 118 -3.72 2.51 29.24
CA VAL A 118 -4.96 2.53 30.06
C VAL A 118 -5.68 3.83 29.76
N ASN A 119 -6.77 3.72 29.01
CA ASN A 119 -7.59 4.87 28.59
C ASN A 119 -8.67 5.25 29.60
N LYS A 120 -9.27 6.42 29.37
CA LYS A 120 -10.33 7.03 30.21
C LYS A 120 -9.83 7.46 31.60
N VAL A 121 -8.51 7.72 31.74
CA VAL A 121 -7.91 8.34 32.92
C VAL A 121 -8.15 9.84 32.84
N ASP A 122 -9.42 10.22 33.04
CA ASP A 122 -9.88 11.60 32.86
C ASP A 122 -9.53 12.50 34.06
N ASN A 123 -9.28 11.91 35.24
CA ASN A 123 -8.96 12.60 36.50
C ASN A 123 -7.67 12.06 37.12
N PRO A 124 -6.89 12.91 37.86
CA PRO A 124 -5.70 12.48 38.55
C PRO A 124 -5.93 11.36 39.60
N GLU A 125 -7.11 11.31 40.19
CA GLU A 125 -7.49 10.31 41.20
C GLU A 125 -7.52 8.89 40.62
N LEU A 126 -7.85 8.73 39.33
CA LEU A 126 -7.87 7.45 38.65
C LEU A 126 -6.46 6.90 38.33
N ARG A 127 -5.42 7.71 38.57
CA ARG A 127 -4.04 7.25 38.34
C ARG A 127 -3.61 6.12 39.28
N SER A 128 -4.20 5.99 40.45
CA SER A 128 -3.92 4.87 41.36
C SER A 128 -4.46 3.53 40.81
N ASP A 129 -5.53 3.56 40.05
CA ASP A 129 -6.21 2.35 39.58
C ASP A 129 -5.47 1.71 38.38
N ILE A 130 -4.50 2.43 37.79
CA ILE A 130 -3.67 1.88 36.70
C ILE A 130 -2.73 0.78 37.18
N PHE A 131 -2.40 0.73 38.47
CA PHE A 131 -1.49 -0.28 39.02
C PHE A 131 -2.02 -1.70 38.87
N ASP A 132 -3.33 -1.89 38.84
CA ASP A 132 -3.93 -3.21 38.58
C ASP A 132 -3.56 -3.77 37.20
N PHE A 133 -3.28 -2.90 36.23
CA PHE A 133 -2.96 -3.29 34.86
C PHE A 133 -1.54 -3.86 34.69
N TYR A 134 -0.63 -3.69 35.67
CA TYR A 134 0.64 -4.39 35.68
C TYR A 134 0.47 -5.92 35.65
N ALA A 135 -0.68 -6.42 36.15
CA ALA A 135 -1.01 -7.85 36.10
C ALA A 135 -1.08 -8.39 34.64
N LEU A 136 -1.27 -7.51 33.64
CA LEU A 136 -1.25 -7.88 32.24
C LEU A 136 0.17 -8.11 31.67
N GLY A 137 1.26 -7.79 32.41
CA GLY A 137 2.63 -8.20 32.13
C GLY A 137 3.35 -7.51 30.97
N PHE A 138 2.88 -6.35 30.50
CA PHE A 138 3.50 -5.57 29.42
C PHE A 138 4.32 -4.36 29.92
N GLY A 139 4.79 -4.40 31.16
CA GLY A 139 5.57 -3.32 31.76
C GLY A 139 4.70 -2.19 32.31
N GLU A 140 5.24 -0.96 32.33
CA GLU A 140 4.56 0.21 32.86
C GLU A 140 3.39 0.63 31.97
N PRO A 141 2.14 0.68 32.52
CA PRO A 141 0.99 1.12 31.75
C PRO A 141 1.03 2.65 31.51
N PHE A 142 0.72 3.07 30.30
CA PHE A 142 0.56 4.48 29.95
C PHE A 142 -0.83 4.99 30.31
N PRO A 143 -1.01 5.89 31.31
CA PRO A 143 -2.29 6.49 31.64
C PRO A 143 -2.66 7.52 30.55
N ILE A 144 -3.75 7.30 29.83
CA ILE A 144 -4.17 8.21 28.77
C ILE A 144 -5.66 8.60 28.92
N SER A 145 -6.02 9.73 28.34
CA SER A 145 -7.40 10.12 28.10
C SER A 145 -7.58 10.49 26.63
N GLY A 146 -8.16 9.58 25.85
CA GLY A 146 -8.42 9.80 24.44
C GLY A 146 -9.37 10.97 24.17
N SER A 147 -10.33 11.24 25.07
CA SER A 147 -11.26 12.37 24.97
C SER A 147 -10.55 13.72 25.19
N HIS A 148 -9.61 13.78 26.13
CA HIS A 148 -8.94 15.02 26.52
C HIS A 148 -7.53 15.15 25.90
N GLY A 149 -6.98 14.10 25.30
CA GLY A 149 -5.62 14.08 24.73
C GLY A 149 -4.50 14.01 25.76
N LEU A 150 -4.82 13.69 27.04
CA LEU A 150 -3.83 13.60 28.10
C LEU A 150 -3.02 12.29 27.97
N GLY A 151 -1.70 12.35 28.19
CA GLY A 151 -0.81 11.19 28.20
C GLY A 151 -0.53 10.57 26.82
N LEU A 152 -1.17 11.07 25.77
CA LEU A 152 -1.00 10.51 24.41
C LEU A 152 0.40 10.79 23.85
N GLY A 153 1.00 11.92 24.19
CA GLY A 153 2.37 12.28 23.79
C GLY A 153 3.39 11.27 24.32
N ASP A 154 3.31 10.93 25.61
CA ASP A 154 4.23 9.96 26.23
C ASP A 154 4.10 8.56 25.59
N LEU A 155 2.88 8.16 25.24
CA LEU A 155 2.60 6.91 24.55
C LEU A 155 3.19 6.90 23.11
N LEU A 156 3.03 8.01 22.37
CA LEU A 156 3.56 8.14 21.01
C LEU A 156 5.09 8.25 21.02
N ASP A 157 5.68 8.93 22.00
CA ASP A 157 7.14 8.95 22.20
C ASP A 157 7.71 7.54 22.43
N ALA A 158 7.00 6.72 23.22
CA ALA A 158 7.39 5.35 23.45
C ALA A 158 7.21 4.50 22.19
N ALA A 159 6.15 4.73 21.41
CA ALA A 159 5.91 4.03 20.16
C ALA A 159 6.99 4.33 19.11
N VAL A 160 7.36 5.60 18.94
CA VAL A 160 8.43 6.02 18.02
C VAL A 160 9.78 5.45 18.43
N ARG A 161 10.10 5.44 19.72
CA ARG A 161 11.33 4.82 20.24
C ARG A 161 11.39 3.31 20.05
N ALA A 162 10.24 2.67 19.96
CA ALA A 162 10.11 1.23 19.73
C ALA A 162 10.06 0.85 18.25
N PHE A 163 10.07 1.81 17.33
CA PHE A 163 10.21 1.52 15.91
C PHE A 163 11.53 0.77 15.65
N PRO A 164 11.53 -0.19 14.70
CA PRO A 164 12.75 -0.84 14.31
C PRO A 164 13.77 0.22 13.89
N GLU A 165 15.01 0.12 14.40
CA GLU A 165 16.11 0.94 13.89
C GLU A 165 16.22 0.67 12.40
N HIS A 166 16.14 1.74 11.60
CA HIS A 166 16.47 1.64 10.20
C HIS A 166 17.97 1.39 10.11
N ASP A 167 18.34 0.16 9.81
CA ASP A 167 19.65 -0.04 9.20
C ASP A 167 19.60 0.75 7.88
N ASP A 168 20.41 1.78 7.78
CA ASP A 168 20.78 2.44 6.53
C ASP A 168 21.62 1.45 5.68
N GLN A 169 21.08 0.22 5.49
CA GLN A 169 21.59 -0.64 4.44
C GLN A 169 21.28 0.12 3.16
N GLU A 170 22.36 0.49 2.51
CA GLU A 170 22.46 1.08 1.19
C GLU A 170 21.23 0.70 0.38
N ASP A 171 20.48 1.69 -0.07
CA ASP A 171 19.41 1.51 -1.04
C ASP A 171 20.05 0.69 -2.18
N ASP A 172 19.83 -0.61 -2.14
CA ASP A 172 20.31 -1.53 -3.13
C ASP A 172 19.50 -1.21 -4.39
N THR A 173 19.95 -0.18 -5.10
CA THR A 173 19.29 0.41 -6.28
C THR A 173 19.12 -0.63 -7.39
N ASP A 174 19.84 -1.75 -7.26
CA ASP A 174 19.87 -2.82 -8.24
C ASP A 174 18.86 -3.94 -7.95
N VAL A 175 18.10 -3.87 -6.82
CA VAL A 175 17.08 -4.86 -6.47
C VAL A 175 15.69 -4.39 -6.88
N ILE A 176 15.04 -5.15 -7.76
CA ILE A 176 13.65 -4.90 -8.20
C ILE A 176 12.67 -5.52 -7.21
N ARG A 177 11.98 -4.68 -6.44
CA ARG A 177 10.97 -5.12 -5.47
C ARG A 177 9.60 -5.16 -6.12
N PHE A 178 8.93 -6.32 -6.05
CA PHE A 178 7.59 -6.44 -6.62
C PHE A 178 6.67 -7.31 -5.76
N SER A 179 5.36 -7.15 -5.93
CA SER A 179 4.34 -7.93 -5.23
C SER A 179 3.24 -8.41 -6.16
N PHE A 180 2.60 -9.52 -5.79
CA PHE A 180 1.33 -9.96 -6.38
C PHE A 180 0.18 -9.55 -5.48
N ILE A 181 -0.69 -8.70 -5.99
CA ILE A 181 -1.92 -8.27 -5.31
C ILE A 181 -3.16 -8.70 -6.10
N GLY A 182 -4.29 -8.75 -5.44
CA GLY A 182 -5.57 -9.15 -6.03
C GLY A 182 -6.44 -9.85 -5.03
N ARG A 183 -7.68 -10.13 -5.40
CA ARG A 183 -8.67 -10.81 -4.56
C ARG A 183 -8.19 -12.21 -4.08
N PRO A 184 -8.81 -12.77 -3.03
CA PRO A 184 -8.65 -14.17 -2.68
C PRO A 184 -8.94 -15.08 -3.90
N ASN A 185 -8.26 -16.22 -3.99
CA ASN A 185 -8.48 -17.27 -5.00
C ASN A 185 -8.21 -16.92 -6.47
N VAL A 186 -7.68 -15.73 -6.81
CA VAL A 186 -7.24 -15.39 -8.17
C VAL A 186 -5.97 -16.15 -8.60
N GLY A 187 -5.31 -16.85 -7.66
CA GLY A 187 -4.16 -17.71 -7.94
C GLY A 187 -2.80 -17.09 -7.65
N LYS A 188 -2.70 -16.06 -6.77
CA LYS A 188 -1.44 -15.44 -6.36
C LYS A 188 -0.42 -16.47 -5.83
N SER A 189 -0.83 -17.32 -4.89
CA SER A 189 0.05 -18.36 -4.32
C SER A 189 0.54 -19.36 -5.37
N SER A 190 -0.31 -19.67 -6.35
CA SER A 190 0.05 -20.55 -7.45
C SER A 190 1.07 -19.89 -8.38
N LEU A 191 0.94 -18.58 -8.64
CA LEU A 191 1.90 -17.81 -9.43
C LEU A 191 3.26 -17.74 -8.73
N VAL A 192 3.28 -17.43 -7.44
CA VAL A 192 4.52 -17.42 -6.63
C VAL A 192 5.23 -18.76 -6.71
N ASN A 193 4.51 -19.86 -6.44
CA ASN A 193 5.11 -21.19 -6.46
C ASN A 193 5.57 -21.59 -7.87
N ALA A 194 4.83 -21.23 -8.92
CA ALA A 194 5.19 -21.54 -10.29
C ALA A 194 6.43 -20.74 -10.75
N MET A 195 6.55 -19.46 -10.39
CA MET A 195 7.73 -18.65 -10.69
C MET A 195 8.99 -19.15 -9.98
N LEU A 196 8.88 -19.47 -8.69
CA LEU A 196 10.02 -19.98 -7.91
C LEU A 196 10.43 -21.42 -8.28
N GLY A 197 9.54 -22.16 -8.93
CA GLY A 197 9.80 -23.50 -9.47
C GLY A 197 10.28 -23.53 -10.93
N GLU A 198 10.56 -22.39 -11.54
CA GLU A 198 11.17 -22.33 -12.88
C GLU A 198 12.69 -22.62 -12.80
N GLU A 199 13.21 -23.42 -13.74
CA GLU A 199 14.63 -23.81 -13.77
C GLU A 199 15.58 -22.61 -13.99
N ARG A 200 15.08 -21.50 -14.48
CA ARG A 200 15.82 -20.27 -14.78
C ARG A 200 15.91 -19.29 -13.61
N VAL A 201 15.41 -19.68 -12.44
CA VAL A 201 15.37 -18.84 -11.25
C VAL A 201 16.25 -19.44 -10.17
N ILE A 202 17.34 -18.78 -9.84
CA ILE A 202 18.17 -19.17 -8.71
C ILE A 202 17.60 -18.52 -7.45
N VAL A 203 16.89 -19.31 -6.64
CA VAL A 203 16.39 -18.85 -5.35
C VAL A 203 17.56 -18.71 -4.39
N SER A 204 17.96 -17.50 -4.07
CA SER A 204 18.97 -17.25 -3.06
C SER A 204 18.34 -17.26 -1.68
N ASN A 205 18.56 -18.33 -0.91
CA ASN A 205 18.39 -18.30 0.53
C ASN A 205 19.57 -17.54 1.14
N VAL A 206 19.61 -16.22 1.01
CA VAL A 206 20.56 -15.41 1.76
C VAL A 206 20.12 -15.44 3.21
N ALA A 207 20.68 -16.38 3.98
CA ALA A 207 20.60 -16.43 5.42
C ALA A 207 21.41 -15.24 5.96
N GLY A 208 20.76 -14.14 6.29
CA GLY A 208 21.45 -12.96 6.84
C GLY A 208 20.54 -11.83 7.29
N THR A 209 19.33 -11.75 6.80
CA THR A 209 18.35 -10.74 7.23
C THR A 209 17.21 -11.42 7.98
N THR A 210 17.42 -11.71 9.25
CA THR A 210 16.50 -12.40 10.15
C THR A 210 15.23 -11.62 10.50
N ARG A 211 14.97 -10.48 9.88
CA ARG A 211 13.76 -9.66 10.13
C ARG A 211 12.65 -9.82 9.08
N ASP A 212 12.96 -10.22 7.85
CA ASP A 212 11.97 -10.37 6.78
C ASP A 212 11.81 -11.83 6.30
N ALA A 213 11.40 -12.72 7.20
CA ALA A 213 11.01 -14.11 6.85
C ALA A 213 9.80 -14.18 5.88
N ILE A 214 9.34 -13.02 5.39
CA ILE A 214 8.10 -12.81 4.64
C ILE A 214 8.39 -12.67 3.14
N ASP A 215 9.59 -12.22 2.76
CA ASP A 215 9.96 -11.94 1.35
C ASP A 215 10.81 -13.06 0.76
N THR A 216 10.82 -13.18 -0.57
CA THR A 216 11.65 -14.16 -1.28
C THR A 216 12.43 -13.46 -2.39
N SER A 217 13.76 -13.61 -2.37
CA SER A 217 14.64 -13.08 -3.42
C SER A 217 15.03 -14.18 -4.40
N PHE A 218 15.17 -13.80 -5.67
CA PHE A 218 15.72 -14.66 -6.71
C PHE A 218 16.50 -13.82 -7.73
N THR A 219 17.37 -14.49 -8.46
CA THR A 219 18.20 -13.88 -9.51
C THR A 219 17.90 -14.53 -10.85
N ASP A 220 17.79 -13.71 -11.91
CA ASP A 220 17.65 -14.22 -13.27
C ASP A 220 19.01 -14.63 -13.88
N GLU A 221 18.98 -15.13 -15.13
CA GLU A 221 20.17 -15.55 -15.87
C GLU A 221 21.15 -14.39 -16.15
N GLU A 222 20.68 -13.14 -16.12
CA GLU A 222 21.48 -11.93 -16.36
C GLU A 222 22.07 -11.33 -15.07
N GLY A 223 21.78 -11.93 -13.91
CA GLY A 223 22.26 -11.47 -12.62
C GLY A 223 21.40 -10.40 -11.97
N THR A 224 20.23 -10.05 -12.54
CA THR A 224 19.29 -9.09 -11.93
C THR A 224 18.62 -9.70 -10.71
N ILE A 225 18.65 -8.98 -9.59
CA ILE A 225 18.07 -9.43 -8.33
C ILE A 225 16.62 -8.95 -8.22
N PHE A 226 15.71 -9.87 -8.01
CA PHE A 226 14.30 -9.60 -7.78
C PHE A 226 13.94 -9.96 -6.33
N LYS A 227 13.20 -9.08 -5.66
CA LYS A 227 12.66 -9.33 -4.32
C LYS A 227 11.14 -9.31 -4.38
N MET A 228 10.55 -10.48 -4.18
CA MET A 228 9.10 -10.65 -4.12
C MET A 228 8.61 -10.39 -2.70
N ILE A 229 7.80 -9.35 -2.54
CA ILE A 229 7.28 -8.88 -1.26
C ILE A 229 6.08 -9.70 -0.83
N ASP A 230 5.96 -9.98 0.49
CA ASP A 230 4.84 -10.66 1.15
C ASP A 230 4.58 -12.11 0.69
N THR A 231 5.63 -12.87 0.43
CA THR A 231 5.48 -14.27 0.00
C THR A 231 5.01 -15.21 1.11
N ALA A 232 5.31 -14.94 2.39
CA ALA A 232 4.90 -15.81 3.50
C ALA A 232 3.38 -15.77 3.72
N GLY A 233 2.77 -14.61 3.57
CA GLY A 233 1.33 -14.48 3.63
C GLY A 233 0.61 -15.18 2.47
N ILE A 234 1.29 -15.27 1.33
CA ILE A 234 0.81 -16.00 0.17
C ILE A 234 1.02 -17.52 0.33
N ARG A 235 2.10 -17.96 1.02
CA ARG A 235 2.45 -19.38 1.20
C ARG A 235 1.74 -20.06 2.38
N LYS A 236 1.53 -19.36 3.50
CA LYS A 236 0.79 -19.90 4.64
C LYS A 236 -0.69 -20.01 4.29
N LYS A 237 -1.13 -21.15 3.83
CA LYS A 237 -2.53 -21.54 3.73
C LYS A 237 -3.15 -21.67 5.15
N GLY A 238 -3.28 -20.57 5.86
CA GLY A 238 -4.05 -20.52 7.09
C GLY A 238 -5.53 -20.31 6.71
N ARG A 239 -6.35 -21.35 6.84
CA ARG A 239 -7.78 -21.38 6.48
C ARG A 239 -8.66 -20.33 7.17
N VAL A 240 -8.13 -19.55 8.11
CA VAL A 240 -8.89 -18.62 8.96
C VAL A 240 -8.85 -17.18 8.44
N PHE A 241 -7.79 -16.76 7.71
CA PHE A 241 -7.58 -15.36 7.35
C PHE A 241 -8.01 -14.95 5.94
N GLU A 242 -8.28 -15.90 5.05
CA GLU A 242 -8.70 -15.58 3.67
C GLU A 242 -10.16 -15.10 3.57
N SER A 243 -10.94 -15.17 4.65
CA SER A 243 -12.38 -14.93 4.60
C SER A 243 -12.80 -13.46 4.75
N THR A 244 -11.90 -12.56 5.20
CA THR A 244 -12.28 -11.17 5.46
C THR A 244 -11.69 -10.24 4.41
N GLU A 245 -12.56 -9.65 3.60
CA GLU A 245 -12.23 -8.72 2.51
C GLU A 245 -11.30 -7.59 2.97
N LYS A 246 -11.58 -7.00 4.15
CA LYS A 246 -10.81 -5.90 4.74
C LYS A 246 -9.36 -6.28 5.06
N TYR A 247 -9.12 -7.52 5.53
CA TYR A 247 -7.77 -8.01 5.81
C TYR A 247 -6.94 -8.19 4.53
N SER A 248 -7.58 -8.69 3.47
CA SER A 248 -6.95 -8.82 2.15
C SER A 248 -6.51 -7.46 1.59
N VAL A 249 -7.28 -6.39 1.84
CA VAL A 249 -6.96 -5.02 1.43
C VAL A 249 -5.76 -4.48 2.23
N LEU A 250 -5.72 -4.65 3.55
CA LEU A 250 -4.59 -4.19 4.38
C LEU A 250 -3.26 -4.80 3.94
N ARG A 251 -3.26 -6.12 3.70
CA ARG A 251 -2.06 -6.80 3.19
C ARG A 251 -1.66 -6.30 1.82
N ALA A 252 -2.63 -6.05 0.94
CA ALA A 252 -2.36 -5.50 -0.38
C ALA A 252 -1.71 -4.10 -0.27
N LEU A 253 -2.21 -3.22 0.61
CA LEU A 253 -1.66 -1.89 0.83
C LEU A 253 -0.20 -1.96 1.31
N ARG A 254 0.11 -2.80 2.31
CA ARG A 254 1.49 -2.98 2.79
C ARG A 254 2.43 -3.55 1.73
N ALA A 255 1.95 -4.53 0.96
CA ALA A 255 2.74 -5.08 -0.14
C ALA A 255 2.99 -4.04 -1.24
N ILE A 256 1.98 -3.21 -1.56
CA ILE A 256 2.10 -2.10 -2.50
C ILE A 256 3.17 -1.12 -2.03
N GLU A 257 3.12 -0.70 -0.77
CA GLU A 257 4.05 0.30 -0.23
C GLU A 257 5.51 -0.14 -0.33
N ARG A 258 5.80 -1.41 0.02
CA ARG A 258 7.14 -1.99 0.02
C ARG A 258 7.65 -2.39 -1.38
N SER A 259 6.81 -2.31 -2.40
CA SER A 259 7.13 -2.70 -3.78
C SER A 259 7.48 -1.49 -4.63
N ASP A 260 8.31 -1.69 -5.65
CA ASP A 260 8.54 -0.76 -6.75
C ASP A 260 7.50 -0.97 -7.85
N ILE A 261 7.15 -2.23 -8.08
CA ILE A 261 6.20 -2.66 -9.11
C ILE A 261 5.17 -3.61 -8.51
N VAL A 262 3.93 -3.44 -8.91
CA VAL A 262 2.80 -4.21 -8.42
C VAL A 262 2.17 -5.00 -9.56
N CYS A 263 2.07 -6.31 -9.39
CA CYS A 263 1.39 -7.21 -10.31
C CYS A 263 -0.06 -7.42 -9.83
N VAL A 264 -1.01 -6.75 -10.46
CA VAL A 264 -2.44 -6.91 -10.19
C VAL A 264 -2.94 -8.19 -10.85
N VAL A 265 -3.31 -9.19 -10.06
CA VAL A 265 -3.73 -10.51 -10.54
C VAL A 265 -5.25 -10.57 -10.66
N LEU A 266 -5.73 -10.81 -11.87
CA LEU A 266 -7.14 -11.02 -12.20
C LEU A 266 -7.38 -12.50 -12.49
N ASN A 267 -8.60 -12.97 -12.23
CA ASN A 267 -9.05 -14.31 -12.61
C ASN A 267 -9.80 -14.26 -13.95
N ALA A 268 -9.29 -14.96 -14.96
CA ALA A 268 -9.90 -14.99 -16.30
C ALA A 268 -11.32 -15.53 -16.31
N GLU A 269 -11.65 -16.52 -15.44
CA GLU A 269 -13.00 -17.12 -15.36
C GLU A 269 -14.04 -16.18 -14.76
N GLU A 270 -13.64 -15.41 -13.71
CA GLU A 270 -14.56 -14.55 -12.96
C GLU A 270 -14.67 -13.16 -13.57
N GLY A 271 -13.73 -12.79 -14.44
CA GLY A 271 -13.61 -11.44 -14.97
C GLY A 271 -13.22 -10.40 -13.92
N ILE A 272 -13.44 -9.12 -14.23
CA ILE A 272 -13.08 -7.96 -13.40
C ILE A 272 -14.20 -7.70 -12.39
N GLN A 273 -13.82 -7.55 -11.13
CA GLN A 273 -14.73 -7.23 -10.03
C GLN A 273 -14.39 -5.85 -9.42
N GLU A 274 -15.33 -5.24 -8.69
CA GLU A 274 -15.11 -3.94 -8.04
C GLU A 274 -13.92 -3.93 -7.07
N GLN A 275 -13.69 -5.04 -6.36
CA GLN A 275 -12.54 -5.17 -5.46
C GLN A 275 -11.21 -5.16 -6.22
N ASP A 276 -11.15 -5.72 -7.44
CA ASP A 276 -9.96 -5.66 -8.28
C ASP A 276 -9.62 -4.20 -8.65
N LYS A 277 -10.66 -3.41 -8.96
CA LYS A 277 -10.50 -1.98 -9.28
C LYS A 277 -9.98 -1.18 -8.09
N LYS A 278 -10.52 -1.42 -6.89
CA LYS A 278 -10.05 -0.76 -5.65
C LYS A 278 -8.58 -1.08 -5.37
N ILE A 279 -8.20 -2.35 -5.41
CA ILE A 279 -6.83 -2.79 -5.14
C ILE A 279 -5.86 -2.20 -6.17
N ALA A 280 -6.22 -2.20 -7.44
CA ALA A 280 -5.42 -1.60 -8.51
C ALA A 280 -5.33 -0.08 -8.38
N GLY A 281 -6.39 0.59 -7.90
CA GLY A 281 -6.41 2.01 -7.59
C GLY A 281 -5.36 2.40 -6.55
N TYR A 282 -5.23 1.63 -5.47
CA TYR A 282 -4.20 1.87 -4.45
C TYR A 282 -2.77 1.82 -5.01
N ALA A 283 -2.49 0.89 -5.94
CA ALA A 283 -1.17 0.82 -6.58
C ALA A 283 -0.88 2.05 -7.45
N HIS A 284 -1.90 2.54 -8.15
CA HIS A 284 -1.81 3.76 -8.96
C HIS A 284 -1.58 5.00 -8.09
N GLU A 285 -2.38 5.20 -7.04
CA GLU A 285 -2.27 6.32 -6.09
C GLU A 285 -0.91 6.35 -5.39
N ALA A 286 -0.39 5.17 -5.03
CA ALA A 286 0.95 5.03 -4.45
C ALA A 286 2.10 5.27 -5.45
N GLY A 287 1.82 5.62 -6.70
CA GLY A 287 2.84 5.90 -7.71
C GLY A 287 3.69 4.70 -8.10
N LYS A 288 3.19 3.47 -7.90
CA LYS A 288 3.94 2.24 -8.20
C LYS A 288 3.87 1.87 -9.68
N GLY A 289 4.88 1.13 -10.17
CA GLY A 289 4.76 0.46 -11.45
C GLY A 289 3.64 -0.58 -11.39
N VAL A 290 2.88 -0.76 -12.48
CA VAL A 290 1.74 -1.67 -12.49
C VAL A 290 1.78 -2.58 -13.70
N ILE A 291 1.60 -3.89 -13.45
CA ILE A 291 1.36 -4.92 -14.47
C ILE A 291 0.02 -5.57 -14.18
N ILE A 292 -0.82 -5.73 -15.18
CA ILE A 292 -2.07 -6.49 -15.05
C ILE A 292 -1.81 -7.92 -15.52
N LEU A 293 -1.94 -8.90 -14.60
CA LEU A 293 -1.78 -10.32 -14.89
C LEU A 293 -3.15 -10.99 -14.93
N VAL A 294 -3.58 -11.46 -16.09
CA VAL A 294 -4.80 -12.27 -16.24
C VAL A 294 -4.42 -13.73 -16.09
N ASN A 295 -4.65 -14.27 -14.89
CA ASN A 295 -4.30 -15.64 -14.52
C ASN A 295 -5.44 -16.61 -14.81
N LYS A 296 -5.15 -17.90 -14.76
CA LYS A 296 -6.03 -19.02 -15.17
C LYS A 296 -6.47 -18.93 -16.63
N TRP A 297 -5.60 -18.38 -17.47
CA TRP A 297 -5.89 -18.23 -18.89
C TRP A 297 -6.08 -19.58 -19.63
N ASP A 298 -5.63 -20.68 -19.04
CA ASP A 298 -5.81 -22.04 -19.53
C ASP A 298 -7.24 -22.58 -19.43
N THR A 299 -8.08 -22.00 -18.58
CA THR A 299 -9.44 -22.51 -18.32
C THR A 299 -10.49 -22.01 -19.30
N LEU A 300 -10.20 -20.93 -20.02
CA LEU A 300 -11.14 -20.37 -20.99
C LEU A 300 -11.10 -21.12 -22.32
N GLU A 301 -12.27 -21.35 -22.92
CA GLU A 301 -12.39 -21.68 -24.34
C GLU A 301 -12.03 -20.43 -25.15
N LYS A 302 -11.09 -20.56 -26.08
CA LYS A 302 -10.48 -19.41 -26.78
C LYS A 302 -10.78 -19.50 -28.27
N ASP A 303 -11.24 -18.39 -28.80
CA ASP A 303 -11.27 -18.10 -30.23
C ASP A 303 -10.30 -16.95 -30.58
N ASN A 304 -10.28 -16.54 -31.85
CA ASN A 304 -9.41 -15.48 -32.33
C ASN A 304 -9.75 -14.08 -31.76
N SER A 305 -10.97 -13.90 -31.20
CA SER A 305 -11.46 -12.62 -30.65
C SER A 305 -11.28 -12.50 -29.14
N THR A 306 -11.26 -13.63 -28.41
CA THR A 306 -11.27 -13.70 -26.94
C THR A 306 -10.17 -12.82 -26.30
N PHE A 307 -8.97 -12.85 -26.86
CA PHE A 307 -7.86 -12.03 -26.34
C PHE A 307 -8.16 -10.53 -26.45
N LYS A 308 -8.59 -10.08 -27.63
CA LYS A 308 -8.91 -8.68 -27.91
C LYS A 308 -10.06 -8.16 -27.05
N GLU A 309 -11.11 -8.97 -26.94
CA GLU A 309 -12.30 -8.61 -26.16
C GLU A 309 -11.96 -8.46 -24.69
N PHE A 310 -11.15 -9.39 -24.14
CA PHE A 310 -10.71 -9.32 -22.75
C PHE A 310 -9.81 -8.10 -22.49
N GLU A 311 -8.89 -7.83 -23.41
CA GLU A 311 -8.01 -6.63 -23.33
C GLU A 311 -8.82 -5.34 -23.40
N GLN A 312 -9.77 -5.22 -24.32
CA GLN A 312 -10.67 -4.08 -24.44
C GLN A 312 -11.51 -3.87 -23.18
N ASN A 313 -12.01 -4.96 -22.58
CA ASN A 313 -12.75 -4.90 -21.33
C ASN A 313 -11.87 -4.39 -20.18
N ILE A 314 -10.63 -4.89 -20.05
CA ILE A 314 -9.68 -4.40 -19.06
C ILE A 314 -9.42 -2.89 -19.26
N ARG A 315 -9.15 -2.45 -20.48
CA ARG A 315 -8.89 -1.03 -20.78
C ARG A 315 -10.09 -0.13 -20.46
N LYS A 316 -11.30 -0.63 -20.64
CA LYS A 316 -12.56 0.05 -20.31
C LYS A 316 -12.78 0.17 -18.80
N GLU A 317 -12.51 -0.90 -18.06
CA GLU A 317 -12.75 -0.95 -16.62
C GLU A 317 -11.64 -0.28 -15.80
N PHE A 318 -10.40 -0.27 -16.31
CA PHE A 318 -9.22 0.34 -15.66
C PHE A 318 -8.72 1.56 -16.47
N LEU A 319 -9.57 2.56 -16.67
CA LEU A 319 -9.21 3.76 -17.45
C LEU A 319 -7.97 4.49 -16.90
N TYR A 320 -7.79 4.48 -15.58
CA TYR A 320 -6.65 5.11 -14.90
C TYR A 320 -5.35 4.29 -15.01
N LEU A 321 -5.42 3.01 -15.43
CA LEU A 321 -4.27 2.14 -15.69
C LEU A 321 -4.02 1.93 -17.19
N SER A 322 -4.35 2.90 -18.03
CA SER A 322 -4.13 2.80 -19.49
C SER A 322 -2.67 2.53 -19.86
N TYR A 323 -1.74 2.91 -19.00
CA TYR A 323 -0.30 2.71 -19.16
C TYR A 323 0.18 1.31 -18.74
N ALA A 324 -0.61 0.55 -17.99
CA ALA A 324 -0.19 -0.74 -17.47
C ALA A 324 -0.21 -1.81 -18.57
N PRO A 325 0.89 -2.57 -18.79
CA PRO A 325 0.90 -3.71 -19.69
C PRO A 325 0.01 -4.83 -19.15
N ILE A 326 -0.59 -5.57 -20.07
CA ILE A 326 -1.46 -6.70 -19.75
C ILE A 326 -0.77 -7.99 -20.20
N LEU A 327 -0.60 -8.95 -19.28
CA LEU A 327 -0.03 -10.24 -19.57
C LEU A 327 -1.00 -11.37 -19.18
N PHE A 328 -1.36 -12.22 -20.14
CA PHE A 328 -2.23 -13.36 -19.94
C PHE A 328 -1.38 -14.59 -19.59
N VAL A 329 -1.58 -15.13 -18.40
CA VAL A 329 -0.73 -16.17 -17.82
C VAL A 329 -1.56 -17.37 -17.31
N SER A 330 -0.91 -18.50 -17.11
CA SER A 330 -1.45 -19.62 -16.35
C SER A 330 -0.40 -20.15 -15.39
N ALA A 331 -0.67 -20.04 -14.11
CA ALA A 331 0.18 -20.65 -13.07
C ALA A 331 0.18 -22.20 -13.17
N LYS A 332 -0.92 -22.79 -13.64
CA LYS A 332 -1.08 -24.25 -13.75
C LYS A 332 -0.26 -24.85 -14.88
N THR A 333 -0.30 -24.23 -16.05
CA THR A 333 0.40 -24.71 -17.27
C THR A 333 1.76 -24.02 -17.48
N LYS A 334 2.13 -23.11 -16.58
CA LYS A 334 3.32 -22.25 -16.65
C LYS A 334 3.36 -21.34 -17.88
N GLN A 335 2.24 -21.14 -18.55
CA GLN A 335 2.15 -20.36 -19.78
C GLN A 335 2.55 -18.91 -19.53
N ARG A 336 3.53 -18.41 -20.26
CA ARG A 336 4.05 -17.03 -20.27
C ARG A 336 4.59 -16.50 -18.93
N LEU A 337 4.84 -17.34 -17.93
CA LEU A 337 5.43 -16.91 -16.64
C LEU A 337 6.83 -16.33 -16.85
N VAL A 338 7.61 -16.92 -17.76
CA VAL A 338 8.96 -16.44 -18.12
C VAL A 338 9.00 -15.00 -18.63
N LYS A 339 7.86 -14.41 -19.02
CA LYS A 339 7.76 -13.02 -19.47
C LYS A 339 7.62 -12.01 -18.33
N ILE A 340 7.34 -12.47 -17.11
CA ILE A 340 7.11 -11.57 -15.97
C ILE A 340 8.41 -10.86 -15.58
N ALA A 341 9.52 -11.58 -15.40
CA ALA A 341 10.80 -11.00 -14.98
C ALA A 341 11.36 -9.97 -15.99
N PRO A 342 11.41 -10.24 -17.31
CA PRO A 342 11.78 -9.21 -18.29
C PRO A 342 10.89 -7.97 -18.26
N LEU A 343 9.59 -8.14 -18.10
CA LEU A 343 8.64 -7.02 -18.03
C LEU A 343 8.82 -6.18 -16.75
N LEU A 344 9.12 -6.82 -15.59
CA LEU A 344 9.48 -6.12 -14.37
C LEU A 344 10.73 -5.27 -14.56
N LYS A 345 11.76 -5.81 -15.21
CA LYS A 345 13.02 -5.11 -15.51
C LYS A 345 12.78 -3.89 -16.41
N GLU A 346 12.04 -4.07 -17.50
CA GLU A 346 11.68 -2.98 -18.42
C GLU A 346 10.96 -1.83 -17.70
N ILE A 347 9.96 -2.15 -16.86
CA ILE A 347 9.23 -1.13 -16.10
C ILE A 347 10.16 -0.45 -15.09
N HIS A 348 11.04 -1.19 -14.40
CA HIS A 348 11.99 -0.62 -13.45
C HIS A 348 12.93 0.38 -14.13
N GLU A 349 13.47 0.04 -15.29
CA GLU A 349 14.31 0.93 -16.11
C GLU A 349 13.55 2.18 -16.55
N VAL A 350 12.32 2.01 -17.03
CA VAL A 350 11.47 3.12 -17.48
C VAL A 350 11.13 4.06 -16.32
N ARG A 351 10.86 3.54 -15.11
CA ARG A 351 10.58 4.34 -13.90
C ARG A 351 11.78 5.20 -13.48
N SER A 352 12.98 4.71 -13.71
CA SER A 352 14.24 5.38 -13.34
C SER A 352 14.71 6.39 -14.40
N LYS A 353 14.00 6.49 -15.53
CA LYS A 353 14.38 7.33 -16.66
C LYS A 353 14.32 8.81 -16.31
N ARG A 354 15.44 9.50 -16.55
CA ARG A 354 15.54 10.95 -16.41
C ARG A 354 15.58 11.62 -17.77
N ILE A 355 14.70 12.60 -17.96
CA ILE A 355 14.59 13.38 -19.21
C ILE A 355 15.20 14.75 -18.96
N SER A 356 16.07 15.20 -19.87
CA SER A 356 16.60 16.56 -19.79
C SER A 356 15.50 17.60 -20.02
N SER A 357 15.58 18.73 -19.31
CA SER A 357 14.59 19.80 -19.42
C SER A 357 14.50 20.37 -20.83
N SER A 358 15.60 20.37 -21.60
CA SER A 358 15.59 20.84 -23.01
C SER A 358 14.67 19.99 -23.86
N ILE A 359 14.91 18.66 -23.90
CA ILE A 359 14.12 17.74 -24.73
C ILE A 359 12.65 17.72 -24.26
N LEU A 360 12.41 17.82 -22.95
CA LEU A 360 11.07 17.87 -22.38
C LEU A 360 10.30 19.13 -22.85
N ASN A 361 10.97 20.28 -22.90
CA ASN A 361 10.36 21.53 -23.36
C ASN A 361 10.16 21.55 -24.87
N ASP A 362 11.00 20.89 -25.68
CA ASP A 362 10.75 20.73 -27.11
C ASP A 362 9.43 19.96 -27.34
N VAL A 363 9.21 18.86 -26.63
CA VAL A 363 7.94 18.09 -26.68
C VAL A 363 6.75 18.92 -26.18
N LEU A 364 6.94 19.76 -25.15
CA LEU A 364 5.92 20.66 -24.64
C LEU A 364 5.51 21.71 -25.71
N MET A 365 6.49 22.31 -26.41
CA MET A 365 6.22 23.27 -27.43
C MET A 365 5.49 22.67 -28.63
N ASP A 366 5.88 21.47 -29.06
CA ASP A 366 5.17 20.69 -30.06
C ASP A 366 3.74 20.38 -29.64
N ALA A 367 3.53 19.98 -28.39
CA ALA A 367 2.20 19.70 -27.84
C ALA A 367 1.31 20.96 -27.88
N ILE A 368 1.81 22.12 -27.46
CA ILE A 368 1.09 23.40 -27.49
C ILE A 368 0.78 23.85 -28.94
N ALA A 369 1.69 23.59 -29.89
CA ALA A 369 1.47 23.87 -31.30
C ALA A 369 0.36 23.00 -31.90
N MET A 370 0.29 21.72 -31.50
CA MET A 370 -0.74 20.78 -31.97
C MET A 370 -2.12 21.06 -31.36
N ASN A 371 -2.17 21.37 -30.07
CA ASN A 371 -3.40 21.69 -29.35
C ASN A 371 -3.18 22.94 -28.50
N PRO A 372 -3.60 24.10 -28.97
CA PRO A 372 -3.44 25.37 -28.27
C PRO A 372 -4.02 25.35 -26.86
N THR A 373 -3.35 26.06 -25.95
CA THR A 373 -3.76 26.15 -24.55
C THR A 373 -5.17 26.70 -24.38
N PRO A 374 -5.95 26.17 -23.41
CA PRO A 374 -7.33 26.58 -23.17
C PRO A 374 -7.43 28.07 -22.77
N THR A 375 -8.62 28.65 -23.01
CA THR A 375 -8.97 29.99 -22.59
C THR A 375 -10.26 29.93 -21.77
N ASP A 376 -10.25 30.51 -20.58
CA ASP A 376 -11.45 30.66 -19.75
C ASP A 376 -11.69 32.15 -19.45
N LYS A 377 -12.92 32.61 -19.62
CA LYS A 377 -13.37 33.99 -19.36
C LYS A 377 -12.44 35.08 -19.94
N GLY A 378 -11.87 34.83 -21.13
CA GLY A 378 -10.94 35.75 -21.81
C GLY A 378 -9.48 35.61 -21.36
N ASN A 379 -9.17 34.85 -20.32
CA ASN A 379 -7.82 34.59 -19.87
C ASN A 379 -7.30 33.30 -20.50
N ARG A 380 -6.18 33.37 -21.19
CA ARG A 380 -5.54 32.21 -21.82
C ARG A 380 -4.49 31.61 -20.90
N LEU A 381 -4.51 30.28 -20.78
CA LEU A 381 -3.44 29.54 -20.14
C LEU A 381 -2.12 29.77 -20.87
N LYS A 382 -1.07 30.15 -20.13
CA LYS A 382 0.31 30.25 -20.66
C LYS A 382 1.14 29.24 -19.89
N ILE A 383 1.77 28.31 -20.59
CA ILE A 383 2.74 27.37 -20.02
C ILE A 383 4.12 27.92 -20.36
N TYR A 384 4.94 28.13 -19.33
CA TYR A 384 6.27 28.71 -19.48
C TYR A 384 7.32 27.68 -19.77
N TYR A 385 7.35 26.61 -18.97
CA TYR A 385 8.26 25.48 -19.12
C TYR A 385 7.81 24.30 -18.24
N MET A 386 8.44 23.15 -18.47
CA MET A 386 8.24 21.91 -17.72
C MET A 386 9.59 21.35 -17.31
N THR A 387 9.65 20.72 -16.14
CA THR A 387 10.86 20.02 -15.66
C THR A 387 10.49 18.73 -14.93
N GLN A 388 11.36 17.72 -14.99
CA GLN A 388 11.21 16.50 -14.23
C GLN A 388 11.91 16.67 -12.87
N VAL A 389 11.16 16.53 -11.78
CA VAL A 389 11.67 16.71 -10.39
C VAL A 389 11.95 15.40 -9.68
N ALA A 390 11.26 14.32 -10.06
CA ALA A 390 11.48 12.99 -9.50
C ALA A 390 11.39 11.89 -10.58
N ILE A 391 11.87 10.68 -10.26
CA ILE A 391 11.94 9.54 -11.19
C ILE A 391 11.06 8.36 -10.77
N GLN A 392 10.80 8.13 -9.50
CA GLN A 392 10.06 6.97 -8.97
C GLN A 392 8.96 7.39 -7.99
N PRO A 393 7.77 7.77 -8.49
CA PRO A 393 7.30 7.80 -9.88
C PRO A 393 7.86 9.00 -10.67
N PRO A 394 7.90 8.91 -12.03
CA PRO A 394 8.24 10.05 -12.87
C PRO A 394 7.31 11.24 -12.57
N THR A 395 7.87 12.33 -12.03
CA THR A 395 7.11 13.50 -11.60
C THR A 395 7.58 14.72 -12.34
N PHE A 396 6.63 15.42 -12.98
CA PHE A 396 6.87 16.60 -13.79
C PHE A 396 6.19 17.81 -13.17
N VAL A 397 6.90 18.95 -13.12
CA VAL A 397 6.32 20.24 -12.73
C VAL A 397 6.13 21.10 -13.96
N VAL A 398 4.90 21.55 -14.16
CA VAL A 398 4.51 22.46 -15.25
C VAL A 398 4.29 23.85 -14.66
N PHE A 399 5.04 24.84 -15.13
CA PHE A 399 4.92 26.22 -14.68
C PHE A 399 4.01 27.02 -15.58
N VAL A 400 2.95 27.57 -15.00
CA VAL A 400 1.88 28.29 -15.70
C VAL A 400 1.68 29.72 -15.17
N ASN A 401 0.93 30.53 -15.89
CA ASN A 401 0.50 31.86 -15.43
C ASN A 401 -0.56 31.79 -14.34
N ASP A 402 -1.47 30.79 -14.43
CA ASP A 402 -2.58 30.62 -13.50
C ASP A 402 -2.95 29.13 -13.46
N VAL A 403 -2.97 28.54 -12.26
CA VAL A 403 -3.26 27.10 -12.03
C VAL A 403 -4.73 26.79 -12.36
N GLU A 404 -5.65 27.72 -12.08
CA GLU A 404 -7.09 27.52 -12.33
C GLU A 404 -7.43 27.36 -13.83
N LEU A 405 -6.56 27.87 -14.71
CA LEU A 405 -6.72 27.72 -16.17
C LEU A 405 -6.27 26.36 -16.70
N MET A 406 -5.53 25.56 -15.88
CA MET A 406 -5.10 24.22 -16.24
C MET A 406 -6.24 23.23 -16.01
N HIS A 407 -7.07 23.05 -17.01
CA HIS A 407 -8.15 22.07 -16.94
C HIS A 407 -7.60 20.64 -17.00
N PHE A 408 -8.19 19.71 -16.24
CA PHE A 408 -7.77 18.30 -16.16
C PHE A 408 -7.62 17.61 -17.53
N SER A 409 -8.45 17.98 -18.51
CA SER A 409 -8.37 17.41 -19.86
C SER A 409 -7.08 17.83 -20.60
N TYR A 410 -6.58 19.05 -20.34
CA TYR A 410 -5.34 19.53 -20.93
C TYR A 410 -4.11 18.91 -20.22
N GLU A 411 -4.19 18.73 -18.93
CA GLU A 411 -3.19 18.00 -18.15
C GLU A 411 -3.04 16.57 -18.66
N ARG A 412 -4.16 15.85 -18.84
CA ARG A 412 -4.18 14.49 -19.43
C ARG A 412 -3.64 14.48 -20.88
N PHE A 413 -3.91 15.53 -21.67
CA PHE A 413 -3.33 15.65 -22.99
C PHE A 413 -1.80 15.76 -22.93
N LEU A 414 -1.25 16.60 -22.05
CA LEU A 414 0.19 16.73 -21.86
C LEU A 414 0.83 15.43 -21.38
N GLU A 415 0.21 14.74 -20.41
CA GLU A 415 0.64 13.42 -19.97
C GLU A 415 0.73 12.41 -21.12
N ASN A 416 -0.31 12.34 -21.96
CA ASN A 416 -0.32 11.48 -23.14
C ASN A 416 0.78 11.83 -24.13
N ARG A 417 1.12 13.11 -24.29
CA ARG A 417 2.23 13.57 -25.15
C ARG A 417 3.57 13.13 -24.60
N ILE A 418 3.79 13.26 -23.28
CA ILE A 418 5.00 12.78 -22.60
C ILE A 418 5.14 11.27 -22.78
N ARG A 419 4.06 10.50 -22.58
CA ARG A 419 4.06 9.04 -22.80
C ARG A 419 4.39 8.68 -24.23
N SER A 420 3.80 9.35 -25.21
CA SER A 420 4.06 9.09 -26.63
C SER A 420 5.49 9.41 -27.04
N ALA A 421 6.12 10.40 -26.41
CA ALA A 421 7.49 10.82 -26.75
C ALA A 421 8.57 9.97 -26.04
N PHE A 422 8.31 9.55 -24.79
CA PHE A 422 9.35 8.95 -23.94
C PHE A 422 9.04 7.52 -23.47
N GLY A 423 7.85 7.00 -23.74
CA GLY A 423 7.35 5.71 -23.27
C GLY A 423 6.63 5.84 -21.93
N PHE A 424 7.26 5.43 -20.82
CA PHE A 424 6.65 5.33 -19.49
C PHE A 424 5.53 4.27 -19.42
N GLU A 425 5.68 3.18 -20.18
CA GLU A 425 4.81 2.03 -20.04
C GLU A 425 5.01 1.39 -18.66
N GLY A 426 3.93 0.92 -18.05
CA GLY A 426 3.95 0.28 -16.74
C GLY A 426 4.12 1.21 -15.54
N THR A 427 4.27 2.53 -15.73
CA THR A 427 4.42 3.48 -14.61
C THR A 427 3.47 4.66 -14.72
N PRO A 428 2.86 5.11 -13.61
CA PRO A 428 2.12 6.37 -13.59
C PRO A 428 3.06 7.56 -13.78
N ILE A 429 2.52 8.64 -14.32
CA ILE A 429 3.18 9.94 -14.39
C ILE A 429 2.46 10.87 -13.42
N HIS A 430 3.20 11.53 -12.54
CA HIS A 430 2.67 12.58 -11.71
C HIS A 430 2.94 13.94 -12.34
N MET A 431 1.89 14.74 -12.51
CA MET A 431 2.00 16.10 -13.02
C MET A 431 1.62 17.09 -11.91
N ILE A 432 2.49 18.04 -11.64
CA ILE A 432 2.28 19.08 -10.64
C ILE A 432 2.22 20.42 -11.39
N VAL A 433 1.10 21.10 -11.30
CA VAL A 433 0.92 22.44 -11.91
C VAL A 433 1.29 23.50 -10.87
N ARG A 434 2.18 24.40 -11.22
CA ARG A 434 2.59 25.52 -10.35
C ARG A 434 2.51 26.85 -11.06
N GLN A 435 2.01 27.84 -10.35
CA GLN A 435 2.03 29.21 -10.82
C GLN A 435 3.46 29.77 -10.74
N ARG A 436 3.93 30.35 -11.83
CA ARG A 436 5.20 31.07 -11.84
C ARG A 436 5.02 32.40 -11.09
N LYS A 437 5.78 32.56 -10.01
CA LYS A 437 5.86 33.85 -9.30
C LYS A 437 6.63 34.89 -10.10
#